data_1f703f5ca2b0b174b5eb5cd19ea1e3f4
#
_entry.id   1f703f5ca2b0b174b5eb5cd19ea1e3f4
#
_cell.length_a   1.000
_cell.length_b   1.000
_cell.length_c   1.000
_cell.angle_alpha   90.00
_cell.angle_beta   90.00
_cell.angle_gamma   90.00
#
_symmetry.space_group_name_H-M   'P 1'
#
loop_
_entity.id
_entity.type
_entity.pdbx_description
1 polymer ?
#
loop_
_entity_poly.entity_id
_entity_poly.type
_entity_poly.pdbx_seq_one_letter_code
_entity_poly.pdbx_strand_id
1 'polypeptide(L)'
;MNILHDLKTSLRIPVIGAPMYIASNPTLVVAQCTAGIVGAFPALNARPKEDLTRWITGIKESLAAYQEQYPERLVAPFAVNQICHQANDRLGHDMEICVDHEVPIIITSLRPPADVIDAVHGYGGVVMHDWISVRHAEKALEQGVD
;
A
#
# COMPACT_ATOMS: atom_id res chain seq x y z
N MET A 1 -16.89 2.26 2.39
CA MET A 1 -16.42 2.34 0.98
C MET A 1 -15.65 1.05 0.73
N ASN A 2 -15.96 0.29 -0.30
CA ASN A 2 -15.24 -0.97 -0.57
C ASN A 2 -14.14 -0.66 -1.60
N ILE A 3 -12.91 -0.48 -1.11
CA ILE A 3 -11.74 -0.11 -1.93
C ILE A 3 -11.53 -1.10 -3.10
N LEU A 4 -11.78 -2.39 -2.91
CA LEU A 4 -11.69 -3.39 -4.00
C LEU A 4 -12.68 -3.13 -5.13
N HIS A 5 -13.90 -2.72 -4.80
CA HIS A 5 -14.89 -2.34 -5.82
C HIS A 5 -14.48 -1.03 -6.51
N ASP A 6 -13.99 -0.08 -5.72
CA ASP A 6 -13.57 1.22 -6.20
C ASP A 6 -12.28 1.14 -7.04
N LEU A 7 -11.39 0.18 -6.79
CA LEU A 7 -10.19 -0.06 -7.61
C LEU A 7 -10.53 -0.30 -9.09
N LYS A 8 -11.64 -0.98 -9.39
CA LYS A 8 -12.06 -1.22 -10.79
C LYS A 8 -12.43 0.06 -11.54
N THR A 9 -12.84 1.10 -10.82
CA THR A 9 -13.30 2.38 -11.39
C THR A 9 -12.29 3.51 -11.18
N SER A 10 -11.38 3.38 -10.21
CA SER A 10 -10.36 4.38 -9.88
C SER A 10 -9.03 4.18 -10.61
N LEU A 11 -8.89 3.10 -11.36
CA LEU A 11 -7.69 2.81 -12.14
C LEU A 11 -7.91 3.05 -13.63
N ARG A 12 -6.96 3.69 -14.28
CA ARG A 12 -6.95 3.82 -15.74
C ARG A 12 -6.68 2.49 -16.43
N ILE A 13 -5.82 1.68 -15.82
CA ILE A 13 -5.52 0.29 -16.19
C ILE A 13 -5.28 -0.51 -14.89
N PRO A 14 -5.60 -1.80 -14.84
CA PRO A 14 -5.45 -2.61 -13.63
C PRO A 14 -3.98 -3.01 -13.40
N VAL A 15 -3.15 -2.03 -13.03
CA VAL A 15 -1.72 -2.19 -12.82
C VAL A 15 -1.33 -1.60 -11.46
N ILE A 16 -0.43 -2.28 -10.79
CA ILE A 16 0.24 -1.83 -9.57
C ILE A 16 1.72 -1.63 -9.90
N GLY A 17 2.25 -0.44 -9.63
CA GLY A 17 3.69 -0.20 -9.66
C GLY A 17 4.38 -1.03 -8.57
N ALA A 18 5.28 -1.92 -8.94
CA ALA A 18 5.95 -2.79 -7.98
C ALA A 18 6.70 -1.97 -6.90
N PRO A 19 6.56 -2.36 -5.61
CA PRO A 19 7.36 -1.75 -4.54
C PRO A 19 8.82 -2.19 -4.68
N MET A 20 9.70 -1.28 -5.08
CA MET A 20 11.11 -1.57 -5.33
C MET A 20 11.99 -1.02 -4.21
N TYR A 21 12.83 -1.90 -3.63
CA TYR A 21 13.80 -1.50 -2.62
C TYR A 21 14.73 -0.41 -3.16
N ILE A 22 14.94 0.64 -2.37
CA ILE A 22 15.70 1.85 -2.68
C ILE A 22 15.06 2.73 -3.77
N ALA A 23 14.55 2.16 -4.85
CA ALA A 23 14.06 2.90 -6.01
C ALA A 23 12.69 3.57 -5.78
N SER A 24 11.76 2.88 -5.13
CA SER A 24 10.44 3.45 -4.86
C SER A 24 10.50 4.49 -3.73
N ASN A 25 10.05 5.70 -4.03
CA ASN A 25 10.01 6.85 -3.14
C ASN A 25 8.72 7.64 -3.35
N PRO A 26 8.38 8.63 -2.50
CA PRO A 26 7.14 9.40 -2.62
C PRO A 26 6.91 10.03 -3.99
N THR A 27 7.95 10.56 -4.63
CA THR A 27 7.84 11.17 -5.96
C THR A 27 7.38 10.17 -7.02
N LEU A 28 7.97 8.95 -7.01
CA LEU A 28 7.56 7.89 -7.93
C LEU A 28 6.13 7.44 -7.66
N VAL A 29 5.76 7.26 -6.39
CA VAL A 29 4.41 6.85 -5.97
C VAL A 29 3.36 7.86 -6.45
N VAL A 30 3.59 9.16 -6.22
CA VAL A 30 2.68 10.23 -6.66
C VAL A 30 2.57 10.23 -8.19
N ALA A 31 3.68 10.09 -8.91
CA ALA A 31 3.66 10.02 -10.38
C ALA A 31 2.84 8.83 -10.90
N GLN A 32 2.93 7.66 -10.25
CA GLN A 32 2.16 6.47 -10.60
C GLN A 32 0.66 6.69 -10.31
N CYS A 33 0.32 7.17 -9.13
CA CYS A 33 -1.07 7.41 -8.73
C CYS A 33 -1.76 8.45 -9.64
N THR A 34 -1.07 9.54 -9.97
CA THR A 34 -1.59 10.59 -10.86
C THR A 34 -1.64 10.14 -12.33
N ALA A 35 -0.89 9.11 -12.72
CA ALA A 35 -1.02 8.44 -14.02
C ALA A 35 -2.20 7.44 -14.06
N GLY A 36 -2.86 7.19 -12.92
CA GLY A 36 -4.03 6.31 -12.82
C GLY A 36 -3.70 4.83 -12.59
N ILE A 37 -2.54 4.52 -12.02
CA ILE A 37 -2.17 3.17 -11.57
C ILE A 37 -1.81 3.21 -10.08
N VAL A 38 -1.95 2.10 -9.37
CA VAL A 38 -1.54 2.03 -7.95
C VAL A 38 -0.04 2.26 -7.84
N GLY A 39 0.37 3.29 -7.11
CA GLY A 39 1.77 3.54 -6.77
C GLY A 39 2.15 2.82 -5.48
N ALA A 40 3.32 2.18 -5.43
CA ALA A 40 3.72 1.47 -4.23
C ALA A 40 5.19 1.69 -3.83
N PHE A 41 5.44 1.61 -2.52
CA PHE A 41 6.80 1.65 -1.96
C PHE A 41 6.94 0.73 -0.76
N PRO A 42 8.13 0.14 -0.51
CA PRO A 42 8.40 -0.59 0.71
C PRO A 42 8.53 0.36 1.90
N ALA A 43 7.89 0.05 3.04
CA ALA A 43 8.05 0.82 4.28
C ALA A 43 9.53 0.95 4.68
N LEU A 44 10.31 -0.09 4.43
CA LEU A 44 11.76 -0.12 4.69
C LEU A 44 12.59 0.90 3.90
N ASN A 45 12.02 1.52 2.85
CA ASN A 45 12.71 2.58 2.11
C ASN A 45 12.70 3.92 2.87
N ALA A 46 11.74 4.16 3.76
CA ALA A 46 11.76 5.30 4.64
C ALA A 46 12.88 5.14 5.69
N ARG A 47 13.89 5.97 5.60
CA ARG A 47 15.08 5.93 6.47
C ARG A 47 15.49 7.34 6.85
N PRO A 48 15.53 7.64 8.17
CA PRO A 48 15.21 6.74 9.27
C PRO A 48 13.73 6.31 9.28
N LYS A 49 13.36 5.36 10.17
CA LYS A 49 11.99 4.81 10.20
C LYS A 49 10.91 5.86 10.48
N GLU A 50 11.26 6.90 11.20
CA GLU A 50 10.41 8.06 11.52
C GLU A 50 9.96 8.83 10.27
N ASP A 51 10.70 8.69 9.16
CA ASP A 51 10.33 9.29 7.88
C ASP A 51 9.09 8.67 7.23
N LEU A 52 8.65 7.48 7.68
CA LEU A 52 7.48 6.81 7.09
C LEU A 52 6.22 7.67 7.21
N THR A 53 5.98 8.26 8.39
CA THR A 53 4.88 9.21 8.60
C THR A 53 4.93 10.38 7.62
N ARG A 54 6.12 10.99 7.49
CA ARG A 54 6.32 12.13 6.57
C ARG A 54 6.08 11.72 5.11
N TRP A 55 6.50 10.53 4.71
CA TRP A 55 6.28 10.02 3.35
C TRP A 55 4.81 9.81 3.05
N ILE A 56 4.09 9.13 3.96
CA ILE A 56 2.64 8.86 3.79
C ILE A 56 1.86 10.17 3.76
N THR A 57 2.14 11.09 4.68
CA THR A 57 1.48 12.42 4.72
C THR A 57 1.74 13.19 3.43
N GLY A 58 2.99 13.29 3.00
CA GLY A 58 3.34 14.01 1.77
C GLY A 58 2.75 13.40 0.50
N ILE A 59 2.62 12.07 0.42
CA ILE A 59 1.90 11.41 -0.68
C ILE A 59 0.42 11.80 -0.65
N LYS A 60 -0.26 11.68 0.50
CA LYS A 60 -1.69 12.04 0.64
C LYS A 60 -1.95 13.50 0.26
N GLU A 61 -1.15 14.43 0.76
CA GLU A 61 -1.24 15.84 0.44
C GLU A 61 -1.03 16.12 -1.06
N SER A 62 -0.01 15.49 -1.65
CA SER A 62 0.28 15.66 -3.08
C SER A 62 -0.84 15.12 -3.98
N LEU A 63 -1.43 13.97 -3.62
CA LEU A 63 -2.54 13.38 -4.37
C LEU A 63 -3.82 14.23 -4.21
N ALA A 64 -4.09 14.74 -3.01
CA ALA A 64 -5.23 15.63 -2.76
C ALA A 64 -5.10 16.94 -3.56
N ALA A 65 -3.94 17.59 -3.52
CA ALA A 65 -3.68 18.80 -4.29
C ALA A 65 -3.80 18.56 -5.81
N TYR A 66 -3.32 17.41 -6.30
CA TYR A 66 -3.47 17.06 -7.72
C TYR A 66 -4.94 16.85 -8.09
N GLN A 67 -5.74 16.18 -7.24
CA GLN A 67 -7.16 15.94 -7.49
C GLN A 67 -7.95 17.26 -7.44
N GLU A 68 -7.59 18.19 -6.56
CA GLU A 68 -8.20 19.53 -6.52
C GLU A 68 -7.89 20.34 -7.79
N GLN A 69 -6.66 20.25 -8.28
CA GLN A 69 -6.25 20.95 -9.51
C GLN A 69 -6.85 20.32 -10.78
N TYR A 70 -7.08 19.02 -10.77
CA TYR A 70 -7.59 18.26 -11.91
C TYR A 70 -8.74 17.33 -11.52
N PRO A 71 -9.92 17.89 -11.17
CA PRO A 71 -11.03 17.10 -10.62
C PRO A 71 -11.60 16.04 -11.57
N GLU A 72 -11.37 16.19 -12.88
CA GLU A 72 -11.79 15.23 -13.90
C GLU A 72 -10.84 14.07 -14.10
N ARG A 73 -9.64 14.10 -13.49
CA ARG A 73 -8.64 13.05 -13.63
C ARG A 73 -8.78 12.00 -12.56
N LEU A 74 -8.57 10.75 -12.96
CA LEU A 74 -8.50 9.65 -12.02
C LEU A 74 -7.17 9.71 -11.25
N VAL A 75 -7.26 9.69 -9.94
CA VAL A 75 -6.13 9.52 -9.03
C VAL A 75 -6.26 8.16 -8.37
N ALA A 76 -5.33 7.25 -8.67
CA ALA A 76 -5.32 5.93 -8.07
C ALA A 76 -4.85 5.97 -6.62
N PRO A 77 -5.27 5.02 -5.76
CA PRO A 77 -4.74 4.89 -4.41
C PRO A 77 -3.28 4.46 -4.43
N PHE A 78 -2.58 4.70 -3.32
CA PHE A 78 -1.23 4.19 -3.13
C PHE A 78 -1.21 2.98 -2.21
N ALA A 79 -0.11 2.23 -2.26
CA ALA A 79 0.13 1.06 -1.43
C ALA A 79 1.46 1.17 -0.67
N VAL A 80 1.51 0.58 0.53
CA VAL A 80 2.73 0.39 1.30
C VAL A 80 3.03 -1.10 1.42
N ASN A 81 4.23 -1.49 1.03
CA ASN A 81 4.66 -2.87 1.16
C ASN A 81 5.32 -3.12 2.52
N GLN A 82 4.92 -4.21 3.16
CA GLN A 82 5.40 -4.67 4.45
C GLN A 82 6.09 -6.03 4.32
N ILE A 83 7.35 -6.10 4.70
CA ILE A 83 8.11 -7.35 4.76
C ILE A 83 7.77 -8.08 6.06
N CYS A 84 6.91 -9.09 5.98
CA CYS A 84 6.41 -9.85 7.13
C CYS A 84 7.36 -10.99 7.50
N HIS A 85 8.52 -10.64 8.04
CA HIS A 85 9.55 -11.58 8.45
C HIS A 85 10.03 -11.29 9.87
N GLN A 86 10.43 -12.33 10.61
CA GLN A 86 10.90 -12.21 12.00
C GLN A 86 12.12 -11.30 12.18
N ALA A 87 12.96 -11.17 11.14
CA ALA A 87 14.10 -10.26 11.14
C ALA A 87 13.75 -8.80 10.87
N ASN A 88 12.48 -8.50 10.55
CA ASN A 88 12.02 -7.13 10.41
C ASN A 88 11.50 -6.61 11.76
N ASP A 89 12.39 -6.01 12.52
CA ASP A 89 12.10 -5.40 13.83
C ASP A 89 11.25 -4.12 13.75
N ARG A 90 11.05 -3.58 12.53
CA ARG A 90 10.24 -2.41 12.26
C ARG A 90 8.77 -2.71 11.99
N LEU A 91 8.41 -3.98 11.72
CA LEU A 91 7.07 -4.31 11.22
C LEU A 91 5.94 -3.74 12.09
N GLY A 92 6.03 -3.91 13.42
CA GLY A 92 5.03 -3.36 14.34
C GLY A 92 4.89 -1.85 14.24
N HIS A 93 6.02 -1.13 14.34
CA HIS A 93 6.06 0.32 14.21
C HIS A 93 5.53 0.82 12.86
N ASP A 94 5.96 0.20 11.76
CA ASP A 94 5.57 0.62 10.42
C ASP A 94 4.07 0.31 10.17
N MET A 95 3.53 -0.75 10.77
CA MET A 95 2.10 -1.06 10.69
C MET A 95 1.25 -0.11 11.53
N GLU A 96 1.68 0.27 12.74
CA GLU A 96 0.99 1.30 13.54
C GLU A 96 0.81 2.59 12.73
N ILE A 97 1.87 3.06 12.07
CA ILE A 97 1.81 4.25 11.20
C ILE A 97 0.84 4.03 10.03
N CYS A 98 0.88 2.86 9.38
CA CYS A 98 -0.02 2.57 8.27
C CYS A 98 -1.49 2.56 8.70
N VAL A 99 -1.81 2.03 9.88
CA VAL A 99 -3.16 2.01 10.47
C VAL A 99 -3.60 3.43 10.85
N ASP A 100 -2.77 4.19 11.56
CA ASP A 100 -3.07 5.56 11.99
C ASP A 100 -3.35 6.49 10.79
N HIS A 101 -2.69 6.23 9.68
CA HIS A 101 -2.89 6.96 8.45
C HIS A 101 -3.91 6.32 7.50
N GLU A 102 -4.58 5.22 7.88
CA GLU A 102 -5.55 4.52 7.04
C GLU A 102 -5.02 4.32 5.61
N VAL A 103 -3.82 3.72 5.49
CA VAL A 103 -3.19 3.47 4.18
C VAL A 103 -4.11 2.58 3.34
N PRO A 104 -4.52 3.00 2.12
CA PRO A 104 -5.59 2.29 1.39
C PRO A 104 -5.28 0.84 1.06
N ILE A 105 -4.01 0.55 0.74
CA ILE A 105 -3.58 -0.80 0.34
C ILE A 105 -2.28 -1.15 1.06
N ILE A 106 -2.27 -2.29 1.72
CA ILE A 106 -1.05 -2.91 2.27
C ILE A 106 -0.69 -4.11 1.40
N ILE A 107 0.56 -4.17 0.95
CA ILE A 107 1.11 -5.33 0.24
C ILE A 107 2.01 -6.09 1.20
N THR A 108 1.62 -7.29 1.61
CA THR A 108 2.45 -8.14 2.48
C THR A 108 3.35 -9.04 1.65
N SER A 109 4.61 -9.19 2.08
CA SER A 109 5.59 -10.07 1.45
C SER A 109 6.05 -11.15 2.43
N LEU A 110 6.37 -12.33 1.91
CA LEU A 110 6.84 -13.54 2.57
C LEU A 110 5.73 -14.33 3.29
N ARG A 111 4.97 -13.72 4.19
CA ARG A 111 3.79 -14.34 4.81
C ARG A 111 2.73 -13.26 5.09
N PRO A 112 1.45 -13.58 4.93
CA PRO A 112 0.36 -12.72 5.35
C PRO A 112 0.06 -12.99 6.84
N PRO A 113 0.46 -12.15 7.79
CA PRO A 113 0.11 -12.35 9.19
C PRO A 113 -1.32 -11.89 9.44
N ALA A 114 -2.12 -12.70 10.16
CA ALA A 114 -3.53 -12.44 10.42
C ALA A 114 -3.75 -11.10 11.15
N ASP A 115 -2.88 -10.76 12.09
CA ASP A 115 -2.93 -9.50 12.83
C ASP A 115 -2.79 -8.25 11.94
N VAL A 116 -1.98 -8.33 10.87
CA VAL A 116 -1.88 -7.26 9.86
C VAL A 116 -3.18 -7.15 9.06
N ILE A 117 -3.74 -8.29 8.65
CA ILE A 117 -4.98 -8.34 7.87
C ILE A 117 -6.14 -7.74 8.69
N ASP A 118 -6.32 -8.18 9.92
CA ASP A 118 -7.37 -7.69 10.81
C ASP A 118 -7.25 -6.19 11.06
N ALA A 119 -6.03 -5.68 11.28
CA ALA A 119 -5.78 -4.27 11.50
C ALA A 119 -6.14 -3.41 10.27
N VAL A 120 -5.79 -3.87 9.07
CA VAL A 120 -6.08 -3.16 7.81
C VAL A 120 -7.56 -3.21 7.48
N HIS A 121 -8.21 -4.36 7.62
CA HIS A 121 -9.65 -4.49 7.41
C HIS A 121 -10.46 -3.66 8.42
N GLY A 122 -9.92 -3.43 9.62
CA GLY A 122 -10.56 -2.63 10.68
C GLY A 122 -10.91 -1.21 10.26
N TYR A 123 -10.13 -0.58 9.36
CA TYR A 123 -10.43 0.74 8.79
C TYR A 123 -10.95 0.67 7.33
N GLY A 124 -11.17 -0.51 6.79
CA GLY A 124 -11.67 -0.72 5.42
C GLY A 124 -10.60 -0.68 4.34
N GLY A 125 -9.33 -0.84 4.71
CA GLY A 125 -8.21 -1.01 3.78
C GLY A 125 -8.22 -2.40 3.11
N VAL A 126 -7.35 -2.57 2.13
CA VAL A 126 -7.18 -3.81 1.35
C VAL A 126 -5.81 -4.40 1.63
N VAL A 127 -5.73 -5.72 1.80
CA VAL A 127 -4.47 -6.45 1.93
C VAL A 127 -4.23 -7.29 0.68
N MET A 128 -3.16 -6.99 -0.02
CA MET A 128 -2.65 -7.80 -1.10
C MET A 128 -1.41 -8.59 -0.63
N HIS A 129 -1.13 -9.69 -1.27
CA HIS A 129 0.03 -10.51 -0.94
C HIS A 129 0.81 -10.92 -2.17
N ASP A 130 2.13 -10.77 -2.13
CA ASP A 130 2.99 -11.33 -3.16
C ASP A 130 3.27 -12.83 -2.87
N TRP A 131 3.10 -13.67 -3.87
CA TRP A 131 3.23 -15.11 -3.72
C TRP A 131 4.07 -15.71 -4.86
N ILE A 132 4.74 -16.83 -4.58
CA ILE A 132 5.66 -17.50 -5.51
C ILE A 132 5.12 -18.83 -6.03
N SER A 133 3.97 -19.27 -5.55
CA SER A 133 3.33 -20.53 -5.99
C SER A 133 1.84 -20.52 -5.67
N VAL A 134 1.06 -21.32 -6.39
CA VAL A 134 -0.38 -21.49 -6.15
C VAL A 134 -0.67 -21.86 -4.69
N ARG A 135 0.12 -22.77 -4.12
CA ARG A 135 -0.02 -23.16 -2.71
C ARG A 135 0.16 -22.00 -1.74
N HIS A 136 1.05 -21.03 -2.05
CA HIS A 136 1.21 -19.82 -1.24
C HIS A 136 0.01 -18.89 -1.38
N ALA A 137 -0.54 -18.77 -2.60
CA ALA A 137 -1.75 -17.99 -2.84
C ALA A 137 -2.96 -18.57 -2.07
N GLU A 138 -3.19 -19.88 -2.15
CA GLU A 138 -4.24 -20.58 -1.40
C GLU A 138 -4.14 -20.29 0.11
N LYS A 139 -2.94 -20.39 0.69
CA LYS A 139 -2.72 -20.10 2.10
C LYS A 139 -2.95 -18.61 2.45
N ALA A 140 -2.60 -17.70 1.56
CA ALA A 140 -2.85 -16.28 1.76
C ALA A 140 -4.36 -15.98 1.78
N LEU A 141 -5.12 -16.58 0.85
CA LEU A 141 -6.58 -16.48 0.81
C LEU A 141 -7.24 -17.08 2.06
N GLU A 142 -6.75 -18.23 2.56
CA GLU A 142 -7.22 -18.82 3.82
C GLU A 142 -7.00 -17.90 5.03
N GLN A 143 -6.00 -17.01 4.97
CA GLN A 143 -5.73 -16.02 6.01
C GLN A 143 -6.60 -14.75 5.88
N GLY A 144 -7.34 -14.60 4.78
CA GLY A 144 -8.24 -13.47 4.55
C GLY A 144 -7.63 -12.33 3.71
N VAL A 145 -6.57 -12.59 2.95
CA VAL A 145 -6.06 -11.64 1.95
C VAL A 145 -7.11 -11.43 0.85
N ASP A 146 -7.20 -10.21 0.30
CA ASP A 146 -8.20 -9.77 -0.69
C ASP A 146 -7.93 -10.17 -2.17
#